data_01a0cac9077cd6e24608fc5699c0d733
#
_entry.id   01a0cac9077cd6e24608fc5699c0d733
#
_cell.length_a   1.000
_cell.length_b   1.000
_cell.length_c   1.000
_cell.angle_alpha   90.00
_cell.angle_beta   90.00
_cell.angle_gamma   90.00
#
_symmetry.space_group_name_H-M   'P 1'
#
loop_
_entity.id
_entity.type
_entity.pdbx_description
1 polymer ?
#
loop_
_entity_poly.entity_id
_entity_poly.type
_entity_poly.pdbx_seq_one_letter_code
_entity_poly.pdbx_strand_id
1 'polypeptide(L)'
;SLLLQGCASLKGPDPTDPLEPLNRKVTAFNDMADDVVLRPVAVIYGQVLPTVVRKGIGNFFSNQSDVMSFFNSLAQLKLQAAAKNAMRVGINTTLGLGGIIDWATELKIDKHKEDFGQTMAFWGVSSGPYVVLPFFGPSTVRDSFGLYIDNKTDVNQQLKDTAAKNTLTLLRLT
;
A
#
# COMPACT_ATOMS: atom_id res chain seq x y z
N SER A 1 -23.78 -23.00 27.27
CA SER A 1 -23.57 -21.56 27.12
C SER A 1 -22.24 -21.16 27.78
N LEU A 2 -21.18 -21.13 27.01
CA LEU A 2 -19.88 -20.61 27.42
C LEU A 2 -19.79 -19.17 26.94
N LEU A 3 -19.98 -18.25 27.88
CA LEU A 3 -19.71 -16.82 27.71
C LEU A 3 -18.19 -16.66 27.61
N LEU A 4 -17.68 -16.47 26.39
CA LEU A 4 -16.35 -15.93 26.12
C LEU A 4 -16.36 -14.45 26.54
N GLN A 5 -16.11 -14.18 27.81
CA GLN A 5 -15.74 -12.85 28.28
C GLN A 5 -14.32 -12.60 27.78
N GLY A 6 -14.23 -11.88 26.67
CA GLY A 6 -12.98 -11.24 26.27
C GLY A 6 -12.60 -10.23 27.34
N CYS A 7 -11.68 -10.59 28.21
CA CYS A 7 -11.04 -9.67 29.13
C CYS A 7 -10.25 -8.63 28.33
N ALA A 8 -10.88 -7.51 28.00
CA ALA A 8 -10.16 -6.28 27.72
C ALA A 8 -9.49 -5.87 29.04
N SER A 9 -8.31 -6.41 29.30
CA SER A 9 -7.47 -5.95 30.39
C SER A 9 -7.15 -4.48 30.11
N LEU A 10 -7.69 -3.57 30.92
CA LEU A 10 -7.20 -2.21 31.07
C LEU A 10 -5.81 -2.29 31.76
N LYS A 11 -4.87 -2.94 31.10
CA LYS A 11 -3.45 -2.85 31.49
C LYS A 11 -2.97 -1.45 31.13
N GLY A 12 -2.19 -0.84 32.02
CA GLY A 12 -1.46 0.38 31.72
C GLY A 12 -0.55 0.21 30.51
N PRO A 13 0.17 1.26 30.08
CA PRO A 13 0.99 1.23 28.87
C PRO A 13 1.85 -0.04 28.80
N ASP A 14 1.77 -0.75 27.68
CA ASP A 14 2.59 -1.95 27.47
C ASP A 14 4.06 -1.51 27.40
N PRO A 15 4.96 -2.06 28.27
CA PRO A 15 6.39 -1.74 28.21
C PRO A 15 7.03 -2.01 26.85
N THR A 16 6.40 -2.84 26.01
CA THR A 16 6.87 -3.19 24.67
C THR A 16 6.37 -2.22 23.60
N ASP A 17 5.37 -1.36 23.90
CA ASP A 17 4.86 -0.31 22.99
C ASP A 17 4.95 1.08 23.66
N PRO A 18 6.09 1.75 23.52
CA PRO A 18 6.28 3.08 24.11
C PRO A 18 5.35 4.14 23.52
N LEU A 19 4.73 3.89 22.37
CA LEU A 19 3.83 4.80 21.66
C LEU A 19 2.34 4.42 21.81
N GLU A 20 2.01 3.43 22.66
CA GLU A 20 0.64 2.93 22.85
C GLU A 20 -0.42 4.03 23.00
N PRO A 21 -0.25 5.07 23.83
CA PRO A 21 -1.26 6.13 24.00
C PRO A 21 -1.50 6.93 22.71
N LEU A 22 -0.45 7.13 21.89
CA LEU A 22 -0.55 7.77 20.60
C LEU A 22 -1.22 6.83 19.59
N ASN A 23 -0.77 5.58 19.53
CA ASN A 23 -1.27 4.57 18.63
C ASN A 23 -2.78 4.35 18.80
N ARG A 24 -3.28 4.30 20.04
CA ARG A 24 -4.73 4.21 20.34
C ARG A 24 -5.53 5.41 19.81
N LYS A 25 -5.00 6.64 19.96
CA LYS A 25 -5.67 7.84 19.44
C LYS A 25 -5.73 7.86 17.92
N VAL A 26 -4.63 7.48 17.28
CA VAL A 26 -4.58 7.44 15.82
C VAL A 26 -5.48 6.32 15.28
N THR A 27 -5.55 5.16 15.94
CA THR A 27 -6.48 4.10 15.58
C THR A 27 -7.92 4.58 15.64
N ALA A 28 -8.33 5.20 16.76
CA ALA A 28 -9.69 5.75 16.90
C ALA A 28 -10.00 6.83 15.81
N PHE A 29 -9.02 7.64 15.45
CA PHE A 29 -9.15 8.58 14.34
C PHE A 29 -9.33 7.85 13.00
N ASN A 30 -8.54 6.81 12.73
CA ASN A 30 -8.63 6.02 11.49
C ASN A 30 -10.00 5.33 11.38
N ASP A 31 -10.49 4.73 12.48
CA ASP A 31 -11.81 4.08 12.53
C ASP A 31 -12.93 5.09 12.23
N MET A 32 -12.86 6.28 12.84
CA MET A 32 -13.82 7.35 12.56
C MET A 32 -13.75 7.83 11.10
N ALA A 33 -12.54 7.99 10.56
CA ALA A 33 -12.35 8.40 9.17
C ALA A 33 -12.86 7.34 8.19
N ASP A 34 -12.65 6.06 8.50
CA ASP A 34 -13.21 4.94 7.70
C ASP A 34 -14.73 4.97 7.70
N ASP A 35 -15.36 5.02 8.88
CA ASP A 35 -16.82 4.98 9.00
C ASP A 35 -17.52 6.18 8.36
N VAL A 36 -16.95 7.39 8.53
CA VAL A 36 -17.60 8.65 8.10
C VAL A 36 -17.27 9.01 6.66
N VAL A 37 -16.09 8.66 6.16
CA VAL A 37 -15.62 9.12 4.85
C VAL A 37 -15.28 7.97 3.91
N LEU A 38 -14.36 7.09 4.30
CA LEU A 38 -13.80 6.11 3.35
C LEU A 38 -14.84 5.07 2.94
N ARG A 39 -15.57 4.51 3.90
CA ARG A 39 -16.60 3.51 3.63
C ARG A 39 -17.76 4.03 2.77
N PRO A 40 -18.37 5.20 3.05
CA PRO A 40 -19.38 5.79 2.17
C PRO A 40 -18.87 6.05 0.75
N VAL A 41 -17.65 6.60 0.62
CA VAL A 41 -17.03 6.85 -0.69
C VAL A 41 -16.79 5.54 -1.44
N ALA A 42 -16.26 4.50 -0.77
CA ALA A 42 -16.04 3.19 -1.38
C ALA A 42 -17.33 2.52 -1.84
N VAL A 43 -18.44 2.65 -1.08
CA VAL A 43 -19.75 2.14 -1.47
C VAL A 43 -20.26 2.85 -2.72
N ILE A 44 -20.20 4.19 -2.77
CA ILE A 44 -20.63 4.98 -3.94
C ILE A 44 -19.76 4.62 -5.15
N TYR A 45 -18.44 4.57 -5.00
CA TYR A 45 -17.51 4.15 -6.05
C TYR A 45 -17.85 2.76 -6.60
N GLY A 46 -18.17 1.81 -5.69
CA GLY A 46 -18.56 0.46 -6.05
C GLY A 46 -19.89 0.36 -6.81
N GLN A 47 -20.83 1.27 -6.54
CA GLN A 47 -22.15 1.30 -7.17
C GLN A 47 -22.17 2.07 -8.49
N VAL A 48 -21.41 3.15 -8.59
CA VAL A 48 -21.40 4.04 -9.76
C VAL A 48 -20.50 3.52 -10.88
N LEU A 49 -19.34 2.95 -10.55
CA LEU A 49 -18.39 2.51 -11.55
C LEU A 49 -18.57 1.03 -11.93
N PRO A 50 -18.71 0.72 -13.22
CA PRO A 50 -18.72 -0.65 -13.71
C PRO A 50 -17.47 -1.43 -13.27
N THR A 51 -17.62 -2.72 -13.00
CA THR A 51 -16.52 -3.58 -12.53
C THR A 51 -15.30 -3.55 -13.47
N VAL A 52 -15.52 -3.45 -14.77
CA VAL A 52 -14.42 -3.38 -15.77
C VAL A 52 -13.58 -2.12 -15.56
N VAL A 53 -14.22 -0.97 -15.32
CA VAL A 53 -13.54 0.31 -15.07
C VAL A 53 -12.74 0.24 -13.77
N ARG A 54 -13.35 -0.26 -12.69
CA ARG A 54 -12.67 -0.44 -11.40
C ARG A 54 -11.46 -1.36 -11.51
N LYS A 55 -11.58 -2.48 -12.23
CA LYS A 55 -10.46 -3.39 -12.49
C LYS A 55 -9.36 -2.69 -13.28
N GLY A 56 -9.71 -1.93 -14.32
CA GLY A 56 -8.73 -1.19 -15.12
C GLY A 56 -7.94 -0.17 -14.30
N ILE A 57 -8.61 0.58 -13.43
CA ILE A 57 -7.97 1.53 -12.51
C ILE A 57 -7.03 0.77 -11.55
N GLY A 58 -7.51 -0.31 -10.93
CA GLY A 58 -6.72 -1.13 -10.02
C GLY A 58 -5.47 -1.73 -10.71
N ASN A 59 -5.62 -2.22 -11.95
CA ASN A 59 -4.52 -2.77 -12.73
C ASN A 59 -3.48 -1.70 -13.07
N PHE A 60 -3.90 -0.49 -13.42
CA PHE A 60 -3.01 0.63 -13.68
C PHE A 60 -2.11 0.93 -12.47
N PHE A 61 -2.70 1.10 -11.28
CA PHE A 61 -1.92 1.33 -10.07
C PHE A 61 -1.09 0.13 -9.64
N SER A 62 -1.59 -1.09 -9.91
CA SER A 62 -0.85 -2.32 -9.69
C SER A 62 0.40 -2.40 -10.58
N ASN A 63 0.30 -2.04 -11.86
CA ASN A 63 1.43 -1.99 -12.79
C ASN A 63 2.48 -0.96 -12.36
N GLN A 64 2.03 0.19 -11.85
CA GLN A 64 2.92 1.20 -11.30
C GLN A 64 3.64 0.73 -10.04
N SER A 65 2.93 0.01 -9.15
CA SER A 65 3.54 -0.64 -7.98
C SER A 65 4.59 -1.68 -8.38
N ASP A 66 4.40 -2.39 -9.51
CA ASP A 66 5.39 -3.36 -10.01
C ASP A 66 6.70 -2.69 -10.43
N VAL A 67 6.67 -1.42 -10.89
CA VAL A 67 7.89 -0.62 -11.16
C VAL A 67 8.69 -0.40 -9.87
N MET A 68 8.03 0.02 -8.79
CA MET A 68 8.71 0.23 -7.50
C MET A 68 9.23 -1.09 -6.93
N SER A 69 8.43 -2.16 -7.03
CA SER A 69 8.83 -3.49 -6.60
C SER A 69 10.03 -4.04 -7.40
N PHE A 70 10.14 -3.69 -8.70
CA PHE A 70 11.32 -4.02 -9.51
C PHE A 70 12.59 -3.39 -8.93
N PHE A 71 12.58 -2.08 -8.65
CA PHE A 71 13.75 -1.40 -8.10
C PHE A 71 14.11 -1.91 -6.70
N ASN A 72 13.12 -2.12 -5.84
CA ASN A 72 13.33 -2.68 -4.50
C ASN A 72 13.86 -4.11 -4.56
N SER A 73 13.35 -4.94 -5.48
CA SER A 73 13.89 -6.30 -5.70
C SER A 73 15.36 -6.28 -6.13
N LEU A 74 15.74 -5.35 -7.02
CA LEU A 74 17.14 -5.16 -7.40
C LEU A 74 18.01 -4.74 -6.20
N ALA A 75 17.55 -3.77 -5.43
CA ALA A 75 18.23 -3.29 -4.23
C ALA A 75 18.40 -4.40 -3.17
N GLN A 76 17.51 -5.38 -3.15
CA GLN A 76 17.57 -6.57 -2.28
C GLN A 76 18.33 -7.75 -2.92
N LEU A 77 18.93 -7.58 -4.10
CA LEU A 77 19.61 -8.65 -4.86
C LEU A 77 18.71 -9.84 -5.22
N LYS A 78 17.40 -9.67 -5.21
CA LYS A 78 16.39 -10.65 -5.60
C LYS A 78 16.18 -10.64 -7.12
N LEU A 79 17.18 -11.04 -7.89
CA LEU A 79 17.20 -10.89 -9.34
C LEU A 79 16.03 -11.58 -10.05
N GLN A 80 15.58 -12.75 -9.56
CA GLN A 80 14.45 -13.46 -10.14
C GLN A 80 13.14 -12.67 -9.96
N ALA A 81 12.90 -12.12 -8.77
CA ALA A 81 11.74 -11.27 -8.49
C ALA A 81 11.78 -9.99 -9.33
N ALA A 82 12.97 -9.35 -9.43
CA ALA A 82 13.17 -8.19 -10.27
C ALA A 82 12.86 -8.49 -11.75
N ALA A 83 13.37 -9.60 -12.29
CA ALA A 83 13.09 -9.99 -13.67
C ALA A 83 11.60 -10.22 -13.93
N LYS A 84 10.89 -10.91 -13.01
CA LYS A 84 9.43 -11.13 -13.12
C LYS A 84 8.66 -9.79 -13.06
N ASN A 85 9.01 -8.88 -12.15
CA ASN A 85 8.37 -7.57 -12.06
C ASN A 85 8.64 -6.73 -13.33
N ALA A 86 9.87 -6.76 -13.86
CA ALA A 86 10.19 -6.08 -15.13
C ALA A 86 9.37 -6.62 -16.31
N MET A 87 9.23 -7.95 -16.40
CA MET A 87 8.39 -8.60 -17.43
C MET A 87 6.92 -8.18 -17.28
N ARG A 88 6.38 -8.15 -16.06
CA ARG A 88 5.01 -7.69 -15.79
C ARG A 88 4.81 -6.24 -16.26
N VAL A 89 5.69 -5.33 -15.84
CA VAL A 89 5.65 -3.93 -16.28
C VAL A 89 5.71 -3.82 -17.81
N GLY A 90 6.64 -4.51 -18.45
CA GLY A 90 6.80 -4.49 -19.90
C GLY A 90 5.54 -4.96 -20.63
N ILE A 91 5.01 -6.12 -20.25
CA ILE A 91 3.82 -6.72 -20.87
C ILE A 91 2.58 -5.86 -20.62
N ASN A 92 2.33 -5.49 -19.38
CA ASN A 92 1.14 -4.72 -19.01
C ASN A 92 1.16 -3.31 -19.58
N THR A 93 2.33 -2.69 -19.70
CA THR A 93 2.45 -1.36 -20.32
C THR A 93 2.24 -1.42 -21.84
N THR A 94 2.82 -2.41 -22.52
CA THR A 94 2.75 -2.50 -23.99
C THR A 94 1.46 -3.14 -24.49
N LEU A 95 1.13 -4.33 -24.00
CA LEU A 95 -0.05 -5.08 -24.42
C LEU A 95 -1.30 -4.73 -23.61
N GLY A 96 -1.11 -4.25 -22.38
CA GLY A 96 -2.18 -3.91 -21.44
C GLY A 96 -2.61 -2.44 -21.45
N LEU A 97 -2.31 -1.67 -22.52
CA LEU A 97 -2.71 -0.27 -22.66
C LEU A 97 -2.26 0.59 -21.46
N GLY A 98 -0.95 0.58 -21.16
CA GLY A 98 -0.41 1.33 -20.04
C GLY A 98 -0.68 0.70 -18.67
N GLY A 99 -1.05 -0.57 -18.61
CA GLY A 99 -1.33 -1.30 -17.37
C GLY A 99 -2.80 -1.41 -17.00
N ILE A 100 -3.73 -0.92 -17.83
CA ILE A 100 -5.18 -1.05 -17.61
C ILE A 100 -5.61 -2.53 -17.67
N ILE A 101 -4.98 -3.32 -18.52
CA ILE A 101 -5.22 -4.76 -18.64
C ILE A 101 -4.00 -5.52 -18.10
N ASP A 102 -4.21 -6.42 -17.16
CA ASP A 102 -3.14 -7.23 -16.54
C ASP A 102 -2.93 -8.54 -17.31
N TRP A 103 -2.27 -8.45 -18.47
CA TRP A 103 -1.87 -9.61 -19.26
C TRP A 103 -0.82 -10.48 -18.57
N ALA A 104 0.02 -9.87 -17.74
CA ALA A 104 1.07 -10.61 -17.04
C ALA A 104 0.49 -11.66 -16.08
N THR A 105 -0.62 -11.37 -15.42
CA THR A 105 -1.33 -12.34 -14.58
C THR A 105 -1.94 -13.47 -15.40
N GLU A 106 -2.53 -13.19 -16.56
CA GLU A 106 -3.06 -14.20 -17.47
C GLU A 106 -1.94 -15.13 -18.00
N LEU A 107 -0.74 -14.57 -18.22
CA LEU A 107 0.46 -15.33 -18.58
C LEU A 107 1.13 -16.04 -17.40
N LYS A 108 0.51 -16.02 -16.21
CA LYS A 108 0.99 -16.66 -14.98
C LYS A 108 2.38 -16.19 -14.54
N ILE A 109 2.67 -14.91 -14.76
CA ILE A 109 3.88 -14.28 -14.25
C ILE A 109 3.59 -13.79 -12.83
N ASP A 110 4.24 -14.42 -11.84
CA ASP A 110 4.02 -14.10 -10.43
C ASP A 110 4.38 -12.65 -10.12
N LYS A 111 3.54 -12.01 -9.30
CA LYS A 111 3.80 -10.68 -8.77
C LYS A 111 4.60 -10.77 -7.47
N HIS A 112 5.70 -10.03 -7.39
CA HIS A 112 6.51 -9.90 -6.19
C HIS A 112 6.43 -8.47 -5.68
N LYS A 113 5.71 -8.28 -4.56
CA LYS A 113 5.58 -6.96 -3.93
C LYS A 113 6.78 -6.73 -3.01
N GLU A 114 7.55 -5.71 -3.32
CA GLU A 114 8.68 -5.26 -2.52
C GLU A 114 8.60 -3.75 -2.35
N ASP A 115 8.90 -3.27 -1.15
CA ASP A 115 8.90 -1.87 -0.78
C ASP A 115 10.24 -1.45 -0.16
N PHE A 116 10.41 -0.15 0.06
CA PHE A 116 11.66 0.37 0.62
C PHE A 116 11.86 -0.01 2.09
N GLY A 117 10.77 -0.21 2.86
CA GLY A 117 10.84 -0.74 4.23
C GLY A 117 11.45 -2.14 4.27
N GLN A 118 11.02 -3.02 3.35
CA GLN A 118 11.59 -4.36 3.18
C GLN A 118 13.05 -4.29 2.71
N THR A 119 13.38 -3.34 1.84
CA THR A 119 14.76 -3.13 1.38
C THR A 119 15.67 -2.73 2.54
N MET A 120 15.24 -1.81 3.40
CA MET A 120 15.97 -1.46 4.62
C MET A 120 16.11 -2.66 5.57
N ALA A 121 15.05 -3.49 5.72
CA ALA A 121 15.10 -4.72 6.51
C ALA A 121 16.16 -5.70 5.99
N PHE A 122 16.20 -5.90 4.68
CA PHE A 122 17.20 -6.75 4.02
C PHE A 122 18.63 -6.30 4.34
N TRP A 123 18.86 -5.00 4.40
CA TRP A 123 20.16 -4.41 4.76
C TRP A 123 20.40 -4.29 6.27
N GLY A 124 19.57 -4.92 7.09
CA GLY A 124 19.80 -5.04 8.55
C GLY A 124 19.27 -3.86 9.38
N VAL A 125 18.50 -2.95 8.80
CA VAL A 125 17.85 -1.88 9.57
C VAL A 125 16.73 -2.48 10.42
N SER A 126 16.79 -2.30 11.74
CA SER A 126 15.76 -2.78 12.66
C SER A 126 14.43 -2.06 12.43
N SER A 127 13.32 -2.73 12.74
CA SER A 127 11.97 -2.16 12.57
C SER A 127 11.72 -0.91 13.42
N GLY A 128 12.37 -0.83 14.58
CA GLY A 128 12.08 0.20 15.59
C GLY A 128 10.73 0.00 16.27
N PRO A 129 10.25 0.99 17.04
CA PRO A 129 8.97 0.96 17.70
C PRO A 129 7.79 0.80 16.74
N TYR A 130 6.72 0.17 17.25
CA TYR A 130 5.43 0.13 16.58
C TYR A 130 4.78 1.50 16.55
N VAL A 131 4.19 1.87 15.43
CA VAL A 131 3.49 3.15 15.25
C VAL A 131 2.26 2.96 14.37
N VAL A 132 1.17 3.62 14.70
CA VAL A 132 -0.01 3.68 13.84
C VAL A 132 0.00 5.00 13.08
N LEU A 133 -0.07 4.92 11.75
CA LEU A 133 -0.08 6.10 10.89
C LEU A 133 -1.51 6.53 10.58
N PRO A 134 -1.80 7.85 10.56
CA PRO A 134 -3.08 8.35 10.09
C PRO A 134 -3.35 7.89 8.65
N PHE A 135 -4.52 7.31 8.41
CA PHE A 135 -4.98 6.74 7.14
C PHE A 135 -4.26 5.49 6.64
N PHE A 136 -3.01 5.24 7.03
CA PHE A 136 -2.21 4.10 6.57
C PHE A 136 -2.25 2.91 7.54
N GLY A 137 -2.67 3.13 8.79
CA GLY A 137 -2.83 2.07 9.78
C GLY A 137 -1.50 1.62 10.42
N PRO A 138 -1.44 0.36 10.88
CA PRO A 138 -0.32 -0.21 11.61
C PRO A 138 0.99 -0.22 10.81
N SER A 139 2.10 0.20 11.43
CA SER A 139 3.42 0.27 10.82
C SER A 139 4.53 0.17 11.88
N THR A 140 5.77 0.30 11.46
CA THR A 140 6.94 0.52 12.32
C THR A 140 7.63 1.82 11.92
N VAL A 141 8.54 2.32 12.74
CA VAL A 141 9.32 3.52 12.38
C VAL A 141 10.08 3.33 11.09
N ARG A 142 10.74 2.17 10.89
CA ARG A 142 11.43 1.84 9.63
C ARG A 142 10.47 1.84 8.45
N ASP A 143 9.35 1.11 8.57
CA ASP A 143 8.41 0.93 7.46
C ASP A 143 7.66 2.22 7.13
N SER A 144 7.42 3.09 8.14
CA SER A 144 6.90 4.44 7.95
C SER A 144 7.85 5.33 7.15
N PHE A 145 9.16 5.22 7.42
CA PHE A 145 10.17 5.90 6.62
C PHE A 145 10.25 5.31 5.20
N GLY A 146 10.16 3.98 5.08
CA GLY A 146 10.05 3.29 3.80
C GLY A 146 8.87 3.81 2.98
N LEU A 147 7.70 3.87 3.57
CA LEU A 147 6.48 4.40 2.94
C LEU A 147 6.65 5.86 2.49
N TYR A 148 7.33 6.68 3.28
CA TYR A 148 7.63 8.07 2.89
C TYR A 148 8.51 8.12 1.64
N ILE A 149 9.55 7.29 1.56
CA ILE A 149 10.44 7.23 0.39
C ILE A 149 9.67 6.71 -0.83
N ASP A 150 8.92 5.60 -0.69
CA ASP A 150 8.12 5.03 -1.77
C ASP A 150 7.12 6.06 -2.31
N ASN A 151 6.44 6.83 -1.45
CA ASN A 151 5.56 7.91 -1.88
C ASN A 151 6.30 9.03 -2.62
N LYS A 152 7.52 9.39 -2.20
CA LYS A 152 8.32 10.44 -2.87
C LYS A 152 8.83 10.00 -4.24
N THR A 153 9.12 8.72 -4.40
CA THR A 153 9.61 8.13 -5.65
C THR A 153 8.49 7.64 -6.57
N ASP A 154 7.25 7.63 -6.07
CA ASP A 154 6.08 7.25 -6.85
C ASP A 154 5.94 8.13 -8.10
N VAL A 155 5.79 7.47 -9.26
CA VAL A 155 5.69 8.13 -10.57
C VAL A 155 4.57 9.19 -10.60
N ASN A 156 3.45 8.95 -9.90
CA ASN A 156 2.35 9.91 -9.81
C ASN A 156 2.75 11.20 -9.11
N GLN A 157 3.67 11.14 -8.15
CA GLN A 157 4.16 12.33 -7.45
C GLN A 157 5.10 13.17 -8.34
N GLN A 158 5.63 12.60 -9.41
CA GLN A 158 6.49 13.28 -10.36
C GLN A 158 5.70 14.07 -11.43
N LEU A 159 4.38 13.92 -11.47
CA LEU A 159 3.56 14.70 -12.41
C LEU A 159 3.60 16.19 -12.07
N LYS A 160 3.83 17.02 -13.08
CA LYS A 160 3.89 18.47 -12.93
C LYS A 160 2.48 19.08 -12.78
N ASP A 161 1.47 18.43 -13.35
CA ASP A 161 0.08 18.88 -13.27
C ASP A 161 -0.55 18.48 -11.93
N THR A 162 -0.84 19.48 -11.10
CA THR A 162 -1.43 19.30 -9.78
C THR A 162 -2.84 18.69 -9.86
N ALA A 163 -3.62 19.01 -10.89
CA ALA A 163 -4.98 18.47 -11.06
C ALA A 163 -4.91 16.97 -11.38
N ALA A 164 -4.04 16.57 -12.33
CA ALA A 164 -3.83 15.15 -12.66
C ALA A 164 -3.32 14.35 -11.46
N LYS A 165 -2.36 14.92 -10.72
CA LYS A 165 -1.81 14.31 -9.49
C LYS A 165 -2.89 14.08 -8.43
N ASN A 166 -3.71 15.09 -8.14
CA ASN A 166 -4.77 14.97 -7.13
C ASN A 166 -5.84 13.96 -7.56
N THR A 167 -6.23 13.96 -8.83
CA THR A 167 -7.20 13.01 -9.38
C THR A 167 -6.69 11.57 -9.25
N LEU A 168 -5.43 11.30 -9.63
CA LEU A 168 -4.84 9.97 -9.51
C LEU A 168 -4.69 9.54 -8.04
N THR A 169 -4.36 10.46 -7.13
CA THR A 169 -4.28 10.15 -5.70
C THR A 169 -5.65 9.76 -5.15
N LEU A 170 -6.71 10.47 -5.51
CA LEU A 170 -8.08 10.13 -5.10
C LEU A 170 -8.51 8.76 -5.66
N LEU A 171 -8.25 8.49 -6.93
CA LEU A 171 -8.57 7.19 -7.55
C LEU A 171 -7.81 6.01 -6.94
N ARG A 172 -6.64 6.26 -6.37
CA ARG A 172 -5.84 5.22 -5.69
C ARG A 172 -6.37 4.89 -4.29
N LEU A 173 -7.02 5.84 -3.64
CA LEU A 173 -7.56 5.68 -2.28
C LEU A 173 -8.95 5.01 -2.26
N THR A 174 -9.62 4.92 -3.39
CA THR A 174 -10.93 4.28 -3.57
C THR A 174 -10.82 2.87 -4.12
#